data_4120bd7139845b8dce93e75d914f3aab
#
_entry.id   4120bd7139845b8dce93e75d914f3aab
#
_cell.length_a   1.000
_cell.length_b   1.000
_cell.length_c   1.000
_cell.angle_alpha   90.00
_cell.angle_beta   90.00
_cell.angle_gamma   90.00
#
_symmetry.space_group_name_H-M   'P 1'
#
loop_
_entity.id
_entity.type
_entity.pdbx_description
1 polymer ?
#
loop_
_entity_poly.entity_id
_entity_poly.type
_entity_poly.pdbx_seq_one_letter_code
_entity_poly.pdbx_strand_id
1 'polypeptide(L)'
;LIQLEGFELKQDALYSEETLTEHMQDVLTFLSCILFFYASRINFQLKIPAVLLAALSAMMFVREFDTYLDLYFFDGAWQSIVYSILAGVFVYLITNRGSIFNSLKAYSLTPSYGICLSGMVTLLAFSRMMGKGAFWHSVMGDDYVRAVKNIVEEGIETLGYTLIFISAIELVLICRKRMAKNHKHCTDQVTQ
;
A
#
# COMPACT_ATOMS: atom_id res chain seq x y z
N LEU A 1 13.01 14.04 4.49
CA LEU A 1 11.70 14.68 4.61
C LEU A 1 11.40 14.99 6.07
N ILE A 2 11.21 14.00 6.93
CA ILE A 2 10.95 14.15 8.39
C ILE A 2 11.98 15.06 9.08
N GLN A 3 13.26 14.99 8.70
CA GLN A 3 14.29 15.91 9.22
C GLN A 3 14.13 17.34 8.71
N LEU A 4 13.68 17.56 7.47
CA LEU A 4 13.43 18.89 6.92
C LEU A 4 12.25 19.55 7.62
N GLU A 5 11.17 18.85 7.83
CA GLU A 5 10.00 19.33 8.58
C GLU A 5 10.36 19.68 10.03
N GLY A 6 11.17 18.85 10.71
CA GLY A 6 11.62 19.12 12.08
C GLY A 6 12.56 20.31 12.23
N PHE A 7 13.31 20.72 11.18
CA PHE A 7 14.22 21.85 11.20
C PHE A 7 13.54 23.18 10.84
N GLU A 8 12.55 23.20 9.95
CA GLU A 8 11.86 24.44 9.53
C GLU A 8 10.79 24.89 10.52
N LEU A 9 10.22 24.01 11.34
CA LEU A 9 9.07 24.28 12.20
C LEU A 9 9.42 24.56 13.67
N LYS A 10 10.51 25.27 13.92
CA LYS A 10 11.07 25.49 15.26
C LYS A 10 10.20 26.27 16.25
N GLN A 11 9.08 26.89 15.88
CA GLN A 11 8.24 27.70 16.77
C GLN A 11 6.73 27.45 16.75
N ASP A 12 6.17 26.82 15.70
CA ASP A 12 4.73 26.56 15.59
C ASP A 12 4.43 25.17 15.04
N ALA A 13 5.13 24.13 15.49
CA ALA A 13 4.90 22.75 15.07
C ALA A 13 3.58 22.22 15.64
N LEU A 14 2.49 22.79 15.20
CA LEU A 14 1.25 22.07 15.03
C LEU A 14 1.48 21.16 13.82
N TYR A 15 1.90 19.91 14.06
CA TYR A 15 1.76 18.84 13.09
C TYR A 15 0.25 18.75 12.77
N SER A 16 -0.17 19.60 11.84
CA SER A 16 -1.50 19.60 11.28
C SER A 16 -1.57 18.46 10.28
N GLU A 17 -2.76 17.99 9.98
CA GLU A 17 -3.07 16.88 9.07
C GLU A 17 -2.70 17.13 7.59
N GLU A 18 -1.90 18.16 7.28
CA GLU A 18 -1.42 18.54 5.95
C GLU A 18 0.13 18.54 5.89
N THR A 19 0.76 17.48 6.36
CA THR A 19 2.22 17.40 6.33
C THR A 19 2.72 16.92 4.95
N LEU A 20 3.94 17.34 4.58
CA LEU A 20 4.61 16.85 3.36
C LEU A 20 4.75 15.31 3.38
N THR A 21 4.83 14.73 4.56
CA THR A 21 4.91 13.28 4.78
C THR A 21 3.62 12.57 4.36
N GLU A 22 2.45 13.11 4.69
CA GLU A 22 1.14 12.58 4.28
C GLU A 22 0.98 12.62 2.75
N HIS A 23 1.32 13.75 2.12
CA HIS A 23 1.30 13.83 0.65
C HIS A 23 2.21 12.79 -0.02
N MET A 24 3.36 12.48 0.59
CA MET A 24 4.25 11.42 0.10
C MET A 24 3.60 10.03 0.23
N GLN A 25 2.91 9.77 1.33
CA GLN A 25 2.19 8.50 1.55
C GLN A 25 1.08 8.32 0.52
N ASP A 26 0.33 9.39 0.22
CA ASP A 26 -0.69 9.42 -0.82
C ASP A 26 -0.14 9.07 -2.19
N VAL A 27 0.94 9.74 -2.58
CA VAL A 27 1.59 9.50 -3.87
C VAL A 27 2.11 8.06 -3.97
N LEU A 28 2.77 7.55 -2.93
CA LEU A 28 3.27 6.17 -2.90
C LEU A 28 2.14 5.15 -3.00
N THR A 29 1.04 5.38 -2.30
CA THR A 29 -0.13 4.49 -2.31
C THR A 29 -0.84 4.51 -3.65
N PHE A 30 -1.02 5.70 -4.24
CA PHE A 30 -1.62 5.87 -5.56
C PHE A 30 -0.79 5.19 -6.65
N LEU A 31 0.53 5.42 -6.66
CA LEU A 31 1.44 4.79 -7.62
C LEU A 31 1.48 3.27 -7.45
N SER A 32 1.44 2.78 -6.21
CA SER A 32 1.36 1.34 -5.93
C SER A 32 0.10 0.72 -6.53
N CYS A 33 -1.05 1.39 -6.39
CA CYS A 33 -2.31 0.95 -6.98
C CYS A 33 -2.20 0.83 -8.50
N ILE A 34 -1.67 1.86 -9.18
CA ILE A 34 -1.47 1.86 -10.64
C ILE A 34 -0.53 0.72 -11.06
N LEU A 35 0.59 0.54 -10.37
CA LEU A 35 1.57 -0.49 -10.72
C LEU A 35 1.02 -1.91 -10.51
N PHE A 36 0.31 -2.18 -9.43
CA PHE A 36 -0.34 -3.47 -9.20
C PHE A 36 -1.43 -3.72 -10.25
N PHE A 37 -2.23 -2.70 -10.57
CA PHE A 37 -3.23 -2.83 -11.64
C PHE A 37 -2.56 -3.11 -12.99
N TYR A 38 -1.49 -2.42 -13.32
CA TYR A 38 -0.70 -2.68 -14.53
C TYR A 38 -0.12 -4.10 -14.56
N ALA A 39 0.45 -4.57 -13.45
CA ALA A 39 0.93 -5.94 -13.32
C ALA A 39 -0.16 -6.98 -13.60
N SER A 40 -1.40 -6.71 -13.14
CA SER A 40 -2.55 -7.58 -13.38
C SER A 40 -2.93 -7.71 -14.86
N ARG A 41 -2.56 -6.73 -15.69
CA ARG A 41 -2.82 -6.74 -17.15
C ARG A 41 -1.72 -7.45 -17.95
N ILE A 42 -0.50 -7.52 -17.39
CA ILE A 42 0.64 -8.12 -18.09
C ILE A 42 0.66 -9.65 -17.98
N ASN A 43 0.38 -10.19 -16.78
CA ASN A 43 0.59 -11.62 -16.51
C ASN A 43 -0.66 -12.29 -15.96
N PHE A 44 -1.17 -13.27 -16.72
CA PHE A 44 -2.38 -14.00 -16.34
C PHE A 44 -2.22 -14.83 -15.06
N GLN A 45 -1.04 -15.44 -14.84
CA GLN A 45 -0.80 -16.28 -13.65
C GLN A 45 -0.78 -15.48 -12.35
N LEU A 46 -0.32 -14.21 -12.38
CA LEU A 46 -0.24 -13.31 -11.23
C LEU A 46 -1.38 -12.30 -11.19
N LYS A 47 -2.39 -12.45 -12.06
CA LYS A 47 -3.50 -11.51 -12.19
C LYS A 47 -4.29 -11.36 -10.89
N ILE A 48 -4.65 -12.48 -10.24
CA ILE A 48 -5.48 -12.46 -9.04
C ILE A 48 -4.78 -11.71 -7.89
N PRO A 49 -3.55 -12.09 -7.46
CA PRO A 49 -2.86 -11.35 -6.40
C PRO A 49 -2.61 -9.89 -6.77
N ALA A 50 -2.28 -9.58 -8.02
CA ALA A 50 -2.08 -8.21 -8.47
C ALA A 50 -3.37 -7.36 -8.37
N VAL A 51 -4.54 -7.92 -8.72
CA VAL A 51 -5.84 -7.24 -8.56
C VAL A 51 -6.16 -7.02 -7.07
N LEU A 52 -5.90 -8.03 -6.22
CA LEU A 52 -6.11 -7.91 -4.77
C LEU A 52 -5.25 -6.80 -4.16
N LEU A 53 -3.97 -6.74 -4.54
CA LEU A 53 -3.04 -5.72 -4.06
C LEU A 53 -3.39 -4.33 -4.59
N ALA A 54 -3.84 -4.23 -5.85
CA ALA A 54 -4.33 -2.97 -6.41
C ALA A 54 -5.57 -2.48 -5.65
N ALA A 55 -6.53 -3.36 -5.38
CA ALA A 55 -7.73 -3.02 -4.61
C ALA A 55 -7.39 -2.61 -3.17
N LEU A 56 -6.45 -3.33 -2.52
CA LEU A 56 -5.97 -2.98 -1.18
C LEU A 56 -5.33 -1.59 -1.16
N SER A 57 -4.41 -1.30 -2.11
CA SER A 57 -3.79 0.02 -2.23
C SER A 57 -4.82 1.11 -2.54
N ALA A 58 -5.84 0.81 -3.37
CA ALA A 58 -6.92 1.76 -3.63
C ALA A 58 -7.74 2.07 -2.37
N MET A 59 -8.06 1.05 -1.54
CA MET A 59 -8.78 1.26 -0.28
C MET A 59 -7.94 2.06 0.72
N MET A 60 -6.62 1.82 0.79
CA MET A 60 -5.71 2.60 1.62
C MET A 60 -5.67 4.06 1.16
N PHE A 61 -5.55 4.30 -0.14
CA PHE A 61 -5.58 5.63 -0.72
C PHE A 61 -6.89 6.38 -0.43
N VAL A 62 -8.05 5.72 -0.61
CA VAL A 62 -9.37 6.31 -0.30
C VAL A 62 -9.47 6.69 1.19
N ARG A 63 -8.86 5.91 2.07
CA ARG A 63 -8.85 6.18 3.51
C ARG A 63 -8.03 7.43 3.87
N GLU A 64 -6.92 7.69 3.18
CA GLU A 64 -6.14 8.92 3.42
C GLU A 64 -6.93 10.19 3.02
N PHE A 65 -7.88 10.06 2.10
CA PHE A 65 -8.76 11.14 1.66
C PHE A 65 -10.12 11.20 2.39
N ASP A 66 -10.26 10.53 3.53
CA ASP A 66 -11.53 10.44 4.26
C ASP A 66 -12.10 11.82 4.63
N THR A 67 -11.30 12.70 5.21
CA THR A 67 -11.68 14.06 5.61
C THR A 67 -12.18 14.90 4.43
N TYR A 68 -11.49 14.82 3.28
CA TYR A 68 -11.91 15.52 2.07
C TYR A 68 -13.20 14.95 1.48
N LEU A 69 -13.35 13.62 1.46
CA LEU A 69 -14.53 12.96 0.93
C LEU A 69 -15.76 13.24 1.79
N ASP A 70 -15.63 13.23 3.10
CA ASP A 70 -16.72 13.49 4.03
C ASP A 70 -17.12 14.98 3.98
N LEU A 71 -16.18 15.91 3.79
CA LEU A 71 -16.48 17.34 3.68
C LEU A 71 -17.20 17.70 2.37
N TYR A 72 -16.81 17.10 1.23
CA TYR A 72 -17.33 17.49 -0.09
C TYR A 72 -18.55 16.71 -0.55
N PHE A 73 -18.77 15.49 -0.04
CA PHE A 73 -19.88 14.65 -0.48
C PHE A 73 -20.91 14.42 0.62
N PHE A 74 -20.62 13.56 1.57
CA PHE A 74 -21.48 13.26 2.72
C PHE A 74 -20.68 12.47 3.76
N ASP A 75 -21.12 12.50 5.00
CA ASP A 75 -20.51 11.77 6.11
C ASP A 75 -20.50 10.27 5.83
N GLY A 76 -19.32 9.65 5.78
CA GLY A 76 -19.14 8.23 5.43
C GLY A 76 -18.98 7.94 3.92
N ALA A 77 -18.71 8.94 3.09
CA ALA A 77 -18.51 8.77 1.64
C ALA A 77 -17.36 7.80 1.34
N TRP A 78 -16.24 7.92 2.05
CA TRP A 78 -15.09 7.02 1.90
C TRP A 78 -15.45 5.55 2.18
N GLN A 79 -16.31 5.29 3.19
CA GLN A 79 -16.76 3.94 3.52
C GLN A 79 -17.55 3.32 2.37
N SER A 80 -18.42 4.11 1.72
CA SER A 80 -19.21 3.66 0.57
C SER A 80 -18.32 3.24 -0.60
N ILE A 81 -17.23 3.98 -0.86
CA ILE A 81 -16.25 3.64 -1.89
C ILE A 81 -15.51 2.36 -1.51
N VAL A 82 -15.04 2.23 -0.28
CA VAL A 82 -14.33 1.03 0.20
C VAL A 82 -15.23 -0.21 0.11
N TYR A 83 -16.49 -0.13 0.54
CA TYR A 83 -17.44 -1.26 0.41
C TYR A 83 -17.71 -1.62 -1.06
N SER A 84 -17.77 -0.63 -1.95
CA SER A 84 -17.92 -0.89 -3.39
C SER A 84 -16.74 -1.62 -3.98
N ILE A 85 -15.51 -1.24 -3.59
CA ILE A 85 -14.28 -1.94 -3.99
C ILE A 85 -14.28 -3.38 -3.44
N LEU A 86 -14.62 -3.57 -2.16
CA LEU A 86 -14.70 -4.90 -1.53
C LEU A 86 -15.74 -5.79 -2.23
N ALA A 87 -16.92 -5.26 -2.54
CA ALA A 87 -17.95 -6.00 -3.28
C ALA A 87 -17.44 -6.42 -4.68
N GLY A 88 -16.77 -5.51 -5.39
CA GLY A 88 -16.15 -5.82 -6.69
C GLY A 88 -15.09 -6.91 -6.60
N VAL A 89 -14.21 -6.83 -5.59
CA VAL A 89 -13.20 -7.87 -5.31
C VAL A 89 -13.85 -9.20 -4.97
N PHE A 90 -14.90 -9.20 -4.17
CA PHE A 90 -15.62 -10.43 -3.79
C PHE A 90 -16.25 -11.12 -5.01
N VAL A 91 -16.96 -10.37 -5.86
CA VAL A 91 -17.50 -10.89 -7.12
C VAL A 91 -16.39 -11.42 -8.03
N TYR A 92 -15.28 -10.69 -8.14
CA TYR A 92 -14.12 -11.11 -8.93
C TYR A 92 -13.52 -12.44 -8.42
N LEU A 93 -13.41 -12.63 -7.10
CA LEU A 93 -12.90 -13.86 -6.52
C LEU A 93 -13.84 -15.04 -6.75
N ILE A 94 -15.16 -14.85 -6.58
CA ILE A 94 -16.14 -15.91 -6.83
C ILE A 94 -16.06 -16.39 -8.28
N THR A 95 -15.98 -15.47 -9.23
CA THR A 95 -15.91 -15.80 -10.66
C THR A 95 -14.60 -16.52 -11.05
N ASN A 96 -13.51 -16.29 -10.31
CA ASN A 96 -12.19 -16.86 -10.58
C ASN A 96 -11.76 -17.93 -9.55
N ARG A 97 -12.69 -18.48 -8.77
CA ARG A 97 -12.42 -19.35 -7.61
C ARG A 97 -11.46 -20.51 -7.90
N GLY A 98 -11.55 -21.11 -9.11
CA GLY A 98 -10.70 -22.26 -9.50
C GLY A 98 -9.21 -21.92 -9.65
N SER A 99 -8.87 -20.65 -9.86
CA SER A 99 -7.48 -20.21 -10.09
C SER A 99 -6.85 -19.50 -8.89
N ILE A 100 -7.61 -19.22 -7.83
CA ILE A 100 -7.15 -18.42 -6.68
C ILE A 100 -5.92 -19.06 -6.04
N PHE A 101 -6.02 -20.33 -5.64
CA PHE A 101 -4.96 -21.01 -4.91
C PHE A 101 -3.66 -21.08 -5.72
N ASN A 102 -3.75 -21.43 -7.01
CA ASN A 102 -2.59 -21.51 -7.88
C ASN A 102 -1.93 -20.14 -8.11
N SER A 103 -2.73 -19.08 -8.29
CA SER A 103 -2.21 -17.72 -8.46
C SER A 103 -1.57 -17.18 -7.18
N LEU A 104 -2.17 -17.40 -6.01
CA LEU A 104 -1.60 -16.98 -4.73
C LEU A 104 -0.31 -17.76 -4.43
N LYS A 105 -0.28 -19.06 -4.68
CA LYS A 105 0.94 -19.88 -4.57
C LYS A 105 2.03 -19.38 -5.52
N ALA A 106 1.70 -19.04 -6.75
CA ALA A 106 2.67 -18.49 -7.70
C ALA A 106 3.22 -17.13 -7.26
N TYR A 107 2.41 -16.31 -6.58
CA TYR A 107 2.82 -15.03 -6.00
C TYR A 107 3.68 -15.21 -4.76
N SER A 108 3.33 -16.12 -3.85
CA SER A 108 4.11 -16.35 -2.61
C SER A 108 5.55 -16.81 -2.86
N LEU A 109 5.84 -17.34 -4.05
CA LEU A 109 7.18 -17.71 -4.49
C LEU A 109 7.96 -16.55 -5.13
N THR A 110 7.42 -15.34 -5.12
CA THR A 110 8.10 -14.15 -5.67
C THR A 110 8.74 -13.30 -4.57
N PRO A 111 9.88 -12.62 -4.84
CA PRO A 111 10.46 -11.65 -3.89
C PRO A 111 9.48 -10.53 -3.52
N SER A 112 8.65 -10.09 -4.48
CA SER A 112 7.60 -9.09 -4.26
C SER A 112 6.67 -9.45 -3.10
N TYR A 113 6.34 -10.73 -2.91
CA TYR A 113 5.51 -11.18 -1.79
C TYR A 113 6.14 -10.85 -0.42
N GLY A 114 7.42 -11.20 -0.24
CA GLY A 114 8.11 -10.94 1.03
C GLY A 114 8.20 -9.45 1.35
N ILE A 115 8.51 -8.62 0.34
CA ILE A 115 8.59 -7.16 0.49
C ILE A 115 7.21 -6.58 0.82
N CYS A 116 6.16 -7.03 0.12
CA CYS A 116 4.79 -6.60 0.37
C CYS A 116 4.34 -6.96 1.79
N LEU A 117 4.60 -8.20 2.20
CA LEU A 117 4.26 -8.67 3.54
C LEU A 117 4.98 -7.84 4.62
N SER A 118 6.26 -7.54 4.42
CA SER A 118 7.02 -6.66 5.33
C SER A 118 6.39 -5.27 5.44
N GLY A 119 6.01 -4.65 4.31
CA GLY A 119 5.32 -3.37 4.30
C GLY A 119 3.98 -3.42 5.04
N MET A 120 3.18 -4.46 4.80
CA MET A 120 1.90 -4.67 5.48
C MET A 120 2.06 -4.85 6.99
N VAL A 121 3.05 -5.64 7.44
CA VAL A 121 3.35 -5.82 8.87
C VAL A 121 3.80 -4.50 9.48
N THR A 122 4.62 -3.72 8.78
CA THR A 122 5.06 -2.40 9.23
C THR A 122 3.86 -1.48 9.45
N LEU A 123 2.92 -1.40 8.50
CA LEU A 123 1.73 -0.56 8.61
C LEU A 123 0.73 -1.06 9.66
N LEU A 124 0.40 -2.35 9.65
CA LEU A 124 -0.69 -2.86 10.49
C LEU A 124 -0.27 -3.17 11.92
N ALA A 125 0.99 -3.53 12.16
CA ALA A 125 1.49 -3.87 13.48
C ALA A 125 2.33 -2.74 14.08
N PHE A 126 3.41 -2.36 13.42
CA PHE A 126 4.37 -1.42 14.01
C PHE A 126 3.82 0.01 14.09
N SER A 127 3.19 0.53 13.02
CA SER A 127 2.58 1.87 13.08
C SER A 127 1.50 1.92 14.16
N ARG A 128 0.60 0.94 14.21
CA ARG A 128 -0.46 0.89 15.22
C ARG A 128 0.06 0.75 16.65
N MET A 129 1.16 0.05 16.86
CA MET A 129 1.81 -0.07 18.17
C MET A 129 2.42 1.28 18.58
N MET A 130 3.14 1.94 17.68
CA MET A 130 3.78 3.24 17.95
C MET A 130 2.79 4.40 17.98
N GLY A 131 1.63 4.30 17.34
CA GLY A 131 0.54 5.28 17.40
C GLY A 131 -0.21 5.33 18.74
N LYS A 132 -0.02 4.35 19.64
CA LYS A 132 -0.72 4.31 20.92
C LYS A 132 -0.16 5.32 21.91
N GLY A 133 -0.91 6.39 22.21
CA GLY A 133 -0.53 7.40 23.21
C GLY A 133 -0.22 6.80 24.58
N ALA A 134 -0.93 5.78 25.03
CA ALA A 134 -0.69 5.11 26.31
C ALA A 134 0.72 4.49 26.41
N PHE A 135 1.27 3.97 25.30
CA PHE A 135 2.63 3.49 25.25
C PHE A 135 3.63 4.63 25.53
N TRP A 136 3.48 5.75 24.85
CA TRP A 136 4.37 6.90 25.01
C TRP A 136 4.26 7.57 26.39
N HIS A 137 3.05 7.65 26.97
CA HIS A 137 2.87 8.11 28.33
C HIS A 137 3.57 7.20 29.36
N SER A 138 3.58 5.87 29.14
CA SER A 138 4.29 4.97 30.04
C SER A 138 5.81 5.05 29.90
N VAL A 139 6.33 5.43 28.73
CA VAL A 139 7.77 5.57 28.47
C VAL A 139 8.32 6.93 28.90
N MET A 140 7.58 8.02 28.62
CA MET A 140 8.02 9.40 28.83
C MET A 140 7.48 10.01 30.13
N GLY A 141 6.47 9.41 30.76
CA GLY A 141 5.87 9.94 31.98
C GLY A 141 5.31 11.35 31.79
N ASP A 142 5.68 12.25 32.70
CA ASP A 142 5.23 13.66 32.69
C ASP A 142 5.87 14.48 31.54
N ASP A 143 6.96 13.99 30.93
CA ASP A 143 7.65 14.64 29.80
C ASP A 143 7.08 14.23 28.43
N TYR A 144 5.87 13.69 28.38
CA TYR A 144 5.24 13.27 27.14
C TYR A 144 5.03 14.41 26.15
N VAL A 145 5.64 14.29 24.97
CA VAL A 145 5.49 15.23 23.86
C VAL A 145 4.79 14.54 22.67
N ARG A 146 3.57 14.99 22.35
CA ARG A 146 2.75 14.41 21.27
C ARG A 146 3.46 14.41 19.91
N ALA A 147 4.25 15.45 19.64
CA ALA A 147 5.00 15.57 18.40
C ALA A 147 5.99 14.39 18.19
N VAL A 148 6.63 13.89 19.25
CA VAL A 148 7.54 12.75 19.19
C VAL A 148 6.79 11.49 18.73
N LYS A 149 5.62 11.24 19.33
CA LYS A 149 4.75 10.13 18.91
C LYS A 149 4.38 10.24 17.44
N ASN A 150 3.90 11.39 16.99
CA ASN A 150 3.46 11.60 15.62
C ASN A 150 4.62 11.39 14.62
N ILE A 151 5.79 11.94 14.87
CA ILE A 151 6.98 11.76 14.01
C ILE A 151 7.33 10.28 13.84
N VAL A 152 7.29 9.50 14.94
CA VAL A 152 7.62 8.08 14.89
C VAL A 152 6.53 7.29 14.15
N GLU A 153 5.26 7.58 14.40
CA GLU A 153 4.12 6.94 13.74
C GLU A 153 4.17 7.17 12.23
N GLU A 154 4.24 8.43 11.79
CA GLU A 154 4.32 8.81 10.38
C GLU A 154 5.57 8.28 9.66
N GLY A 155 6.71 8.27 10.36
CA GLY A 155 7.94 7.68 9.83
C GLY A 155 7.82 6.20 9.55
N ILE A 156 7.19 5.45 10.43
CA ILE A 156 6.94 4.02 10.26
C ILE A 156 5.89 3.77 9.16
N GLU A 157 4.85 4.59 9.08
CA GLU A 157 3.86 4.52 8.00
C GLU A 157 4.49 4.77 6.63
N THR A 158 5.28 5.82 6.50
CA THR A 158 6.02 6.13 5.26
C THR A 158 6.95 4.98 4.85
N LEU A 159 7.63 4.34 5.80
CA LEU A 159 8.43 3.15 5.53
C LEU A 159 7.57 2.00 5.00
N GLY A 160 6.43 1.74 5.61
CA GLY A 160 5.49 0.70 5.18
C GLY A 160 4.96 0.94 3.76
N TYR A 161 4.51 2.16 3.45
CA TYR A 161 4.07 2.54 2.09
C TYR A 161 5.21 2.43 1.07
N THR A 162 6.43 2.82 1.44
CA THR A 162 7.61 2.66 0.57
C THR A 162 7.89 1.20 0.24
N LEU A 163 7.80 0.30 1.21
CA LEU A 163 7.98 -1.14 0.99
C LEU A 163 6.90 -1.71 0.06
N ILE A 164 5.64 -1.29 0.22
CA ILE A 164 4.55 -1.69 -0.67
C ILE A 164 4.80 -1.20 -2.09
N PHE A 165 5.28 0.04 -2.25
CA PHE A 165 5.62 0.61 -3.55
C PHE A 165 6.78 -0.14 -4.23
N ILE A 166 7.85 -0.45 -3.50
CA ILE A 166 8.96 -1.27 -4.00
C ILE A 166 8.46 -2.66 -4.43
N SER A 167 7.58 -3.27 -3.64
CA SER A 167 6.94 -4.54 -3.98
C SER A 167 6.14 -4.46 -5.30
N ALA A 168 5.42 -3.35 -5.53
CA ALA A 168 4.67 -3.14 -6.75
C ALA A 168 5.58 -3.03 -7.99
N ILE A 169 6.70 -2.29 -7.88
CA ILE A 169 7.72 -2.23 -8.93
C ILE A 169 8.28 -3.62 -9.22
N GLU A 170 8.69 -4.35 -8.18
CA GLU A 170 9.26 -5.69 -8.32
C GLU A 170 8.27 -6.65 -9.00
N LEU A 171 6.98 -6.59 -8.64
CA LEU A 171 5.95 -7.40 -9.29
C LEU A 171 5.82 -7.09 -10.78
N VAL A 172 5.85 -5.83 -11.17
CA VAL A 172 5.82 -5.42 -12.58
C VAL A 172 7.04 -5.96 -13.34
N LEU A 173 8.23 -5.87 -12.75
CA LEU A 173 9.46 -6.38 -13.35
C LEU A 173 9.40 -7.90 -13.55
N ILE A 174 8.89 -8.65 -12.58
CA ILE A 174 8.68 -10.10 -12.67
C ILE A 174 7.67 -10.43 -13.77
N CYS A 175 6.55 -9.72 -13.84
CA CYS A 175 5.55 -9.93 -14.88
C CYS A 175 6.12 -9.69 -16.28
N ARG A 176 6.89 -8.63 -16.46
CA ARG A 176 7.57 -8.32 -17.75
C ARG A 176 8.59 -9.38 -18.13
N LYS A 177 9.41 -9.85 -17.20
CA LYS A 177 10.39 -10.92 -17.44
C LYS A 177 9.71 -12.23 -17.87
N ARG A 178 8.61 -12.61 -17.19
CA ARG A 178 7.84 -13.81 -17.54
C ARG A 178 7.20 -13.70 -18.92
N MET A 179 6.65 -12.55 -19.27
CA MET A 179 6.06 -12.30 -20.58
C MET A 179 7.11 -12.41 -21.70
N ALA A 180 8.29 -11.78 -21.52
CA ALA A 180 9.38 -11.84 -22.50
C ALA A 180 9.91 -13.28 -22.71
N LYS A 181 9.96 -14.09 -21.64
CA LYS A 181 10.37 -15.50 -21.74
C LYS A 181 9.37 -16.34 -22.52
N ASN A 182 8.07 -16.14 -22.29
CA ASN A 182 7.02 -16.86 -23.01
C ASN A 182 7.02 -16.50 -24.51
N HIS A 183 7.26 -15.24 -24.84
CA HIS A 183 7.33 -14.80 -26.24
C HIS A 183 8.52 -15.46 -26.99
N LYS A 184 9.70 -15.53 -26.38
CA LYS A 184 10.86 -16.23 -26.97
C LYS A 184 10.58 -17.70 -27.22
N HIS A 185 9.98 -18.40 -26.26
CA HIS A 185 9.68 -19.82 -26.39
C HIS A 185 8.68 -20.09 -27.50
N CYS A 186 7.71 -19.22 -27.75
CA CYS A 186 6.76 -19.32 -28.86
C CYS A 186 7.44 -19.10 -30.20
N THR A 187 8.40 -18.17 -30.28
CA THR A 187 9.13 -17.87 -31.53
C THR A 187 10.05 -19.03 -31.92
N ASP A 188 10.73 -19.64 -30.94
CA ASP A 188 11.65 -20.79 -31.20
C ASP A 188 10.90 -22.05 -31.66
N GLN A 189 9.63 -22.23 -31.28
CA GLN A 189 8.79 -23.33 -31.71
C GLN A 189 8.22 -23.16 -33.14
N VAL A 190 8.11 -21.95 -33.65
CA VAL A 190 7.60 -21.66 -35.00
C VAL A 190 8.70 -21.73 -36.04
N THR A 191 9.97 -21.69 -35.61
CA THR A 191 11.15 -21.75 -36.51
C THR A 191 11.76 -23.17 -36.66
N GLN A 192 11.18 -24.18 -36.02
CA GLN A 192 11.47 -25.59 -36.17
C GLN A 192 10.39 -26.29 -37.04
#